data_1bc15a7ef3f980a30da491539933a8dd
#
_entry.id   1bc15a7ef3f980a30da491539933a8dd
#
_cell.length_a   1.000
_cell.length_b   1.000
_cell.length_c   1.000
_cell.angle_alpha   90.00
_cell.angle_beta   90.00
_cell.angle_gamma   90.00
#
_symmetry.space_group_name_H-M   'P 1'
#
loop_
_entity.id
_entity.type
_entity.pdbx_description
1 polymer ?
#
loop_
_entity_poly.entity_id
_entity_poly.type
_entity_poly.pdbx_seq_one_letter_code
_entity_poly.pdbx_strand_id
1 'polypeptide(L)'
;MSDLATQVTEAREALDAHTVKMVQWHFNPETGSPFWLDQAGDLGFDPLTDVTCFDDLKKFPLFEDDSLRGGPVQRWTPKGLADKPAYVFETGGTTGTPKSRVVMDDFRIDYELFSETLPDEMFPPGSNWLMLGPSGPRRLRLAVEHLAQHRGGICFCVDLDPRWVVKLLKKGKTEEAKDYAAHVIDQAMTVLEAGHDIKCAFSTPKLLEALALRLIDNGSSVKEAGITGIFCGGTEFTPQWYRFAREELLGPDVYITPTYGNTLMGLACGKPFDPADDYKITYYAPQPRAVVEVVDFDDHTQVVEPGGTGRVKLYTLTDELFIPGFLERDEGEREEPHEKYPWDGVSSVRPFHVFAKTTTVGVY
;
A
#
# COMPACT_ATOMS: atom_id res chain seq x y z
N MET A 1 -11.21 -14.34 25.79
CA MET A 1 -10.84 -13.25 24.87
C MET A 1 -10.40 -12.08 25.73
N SER A 2 -9.18 -11.52 25.53
CA SER A 2 -8.77 -10.25 26.13
C SER A 2 -9.73 -9.16 25.64
N ASP A 3 -10.05 -8.18 26.47
CA ASP A 3 -10.82 -7.04 25.98
C ASP A 3 -9.95 -6.18 25.03
N LEU A 4 -10.57 -5.31 24.25
CA LEU A 4 -9.86 -4.48 23.29
C LEU A 4 -8.80 -3.59 23.96
N ALA A 5 -9.05 -3.09 25.16
CA ALA A 5 -8.10 -2.24 25.91
C ALA A 5 -6.82 -3.00 26.25
N THR A 6 -6.94 -4.26 26.64
CA THR A 6 -5.77 -5.13 26.88
C THR A 6 -4.97 -5.36 25.60
N GLN A 7 -5.66 -5.66 24.48
CA GLN A 7 -5.00 -5.85 23.18
C GLN A 7 -4.27 -4.58 22.71
N VAL A 8 -4.86 -3.42 22.90
CA VAL A 8 -4.22 -2.12 22.57
C VAL A 8 -2.95 -1.92 23.39
N THR A 9 -2.99 -2.24 24.69
CA THR A 9 -1.80 -2.13 25.55
C THR A 9 -0.69 -3.07 25.08
N GLU A 10 -1.01 -4.33 24.82
CA GLU A 10 -0.06 -5.33 24.32
C GLU A 10 0.54 -4.93 22.96
N ALA A 11 -0.31 -4.40 22.05
CA ALA A 11 0.14 -3.92 20.74
C ALA A 11 1.09 -2.72 20.87
N ARG A 12 0.85 -1.83 21.84
CA ARG A 12 1.74 -0.70 22.11
C ARG A 12 3.09 -1.14 22.67
N GLU A 13 3.10 -2.06 23.63
CA GLU A 13 4.33 -2.63 24.19
C GLU A 13 5.14 -3.35 23.09
N ALA A 14 4.47 -4.10 22.22
CA ALA A 14 5.10 -4.76 21.09
C ALA A 14 5.70 -3.75 20.08
N LEU A 15 5.01 -2.65 19.81
CA LEU A 15 5.52 -1.56 18.95
C LEU A 15 6.74 -0.89 19.57
N ASP A 16 6.72 -0.59 20.86
CA ASP A 16 7.86 0.02 21.56
C ASP A 16 9.10 -0.87 21.49
N ALA A 17 8.95 -2.15 21.84
CA ALA A 17 10.04 -3.13 21.76
C ALA A 17 10.57 -3.30 20.33
N HIS A 18 9.69 -3.35 19.34
CA HIS A 18 10.06 -3.46 17.93
C HIS A 18 10.80 -2.21 17.45
N THR A 19 10.38 -1.03 17.84
CA THR A 19 11.03 0.24 17.50
C THR A 19 12.47 0.25 17.98
N VAL A 20 12.70 -0.09 19.26
CA VAL A 20 14.06 -0.18 19.81
C VAL A 20 14.90 -1.17 19.02
N LYS A 21 14.34 -2.36 18.68
CA LYS A 21 15.05 -3.36 17.86
C LYS A 21 15.43 -2.80 16.49
N MET A 22 14.54 -2.08 15.82
CA MET A 22 14.80 -1.52 14.48
C MET A 22 15.84 -0.40 14.53
N VAL A 23 15.82 0.45 15.55
CA VAL A 23 16.85 1.47 15.75
C VAL A 23 18.20 0.81 16.01
N GLN A 24 18.26 -0.19 16.90
CA GLN A 24 19.49 -0.96 17.14
C GLN A 24 20.02 -1.61 15.85
N TRP A 25 19.15 -2.12 15.00
CA TRP A 25 19.52 -2.72 13.72
C TRP A 25 20.10 -1.70 12.74
N HIS A 26 19.39 -0.57 12.53
CA HIS A 26 19.75 0.39 11.48
C HIS A 26 20.91 1.32 11.86
N PHE A 27 21.20 1.50 13.14
CA PHE A 27 22.29 2.35 13.64
C PHE A 27 23.51 1.55 14.16
N ASN A 28 23.45 0.22 14.15
CA ASN A 28 24.63 -0.60 14.44
C ASN A 28 25.57 -0.58 13.25
N PRO A 29 26.90 -0.32 13.46
CA PRO A 29 27.90 -0.29 12.39
C PRO A 29 28.00 -1.57 11.54
N GLU A 30 27.64 -2.73 12.11
CA GLU A 30 27.69 -4.04 11.47
C GLU A 30 26.47 -4.35 10.59
N THR A 31 25.29 -3.82 10.94
CA THR A 31 24.01 -4.18 10.30
C THR A 31 23.34 -3.03 9.57
N GLY A 32 23.57 -1.79 10.00
CA GLY A 32 22.86 -0.60 9.53
C GLY A 32 23.09 -0.27 8.06
N SER A 33 22.15 0.49 7.50
CA SER A 33 22.33 1.01 6.13
C SER A 33 23.36 2.14 6.12
N PRO A 34 24.19 2.24 5.07
CA PRO A 34 25.14 3.34 4.94
C PRO A 34 24.50 4.72 5.13
N PHE A 35 23.28 4.92 4.61
CA PHE A 35 22.56 6.18 4.77
C PHE A 35 22.38 6.58 6.23
N TRP A 36 21.84 5.70 7.07
CA TRP A 36 21.59 6.02 8.49
C TRP A 36 22.87 6.11 9.31
N LEU A 37 23.88 5.30 8.98
CA LEU A 37 25.19 5.37 9.64
C LEU A 37 25.88 6.70 9.34
N ASP A 38 25.76 7.23 8.12
CA ASP A 38 26.32 8.53 7.76
C ASP A 38 25.55 9.69 8.43
N GLN A 39 24.23 9.56 8.61
CA GLN A 39 23.39 10.59 9.23
C GLN A 39 23.48 10.61 10.77
N ALA A 40 23.93 9.52 11.39
CA ALA A 40 23.90 9.36 12.85
C ALA A 40 24.63 10.52 13.60
N GLY A 41 25.75 11.01 13.05
CA GLY A 41 26.52 12.11 13.63
C GLY A 41 25.81 13.47 13.61
N ASP A 42 24.85 13.65 12.73
CA ASP A 42 24.14 14.92 12.50
C ASP A 42 22.81 15.01 13.24
N LEU A 43 22.34 13.93 13.88
CA LEU A 43 21.04 13.87 14.57
C LEU A 43 20.98 14.71 15.84
N GLY A 44 22.12 15.00 16.49
CA GLY A 44 22.17 15.75 17.75
C GLY A 44 21.78 14.93 19.00
N PHE A 45 21.53 13.64 18.85
CA PHE A 45 21.28 12.66 19.91
C PHE A 45 21.85 11.30 19.48
N ASP A 46 22.03 10.37 20.42
CA ASP A 46 22.48 9.01 20.12
C ASP A 46 21.27 8.08 19.96
N PRO A 47 20.91 7.63 18.73
CA PRO A 47 19.77 6.75 18.52
C PRO A 47 19.82 5.47 19.34
N LEU A 48 21.02 4.92 19.58
CA LEU A 48 21.19 3.64 20.27
C LEU A 48 20.87 3.70 21.77
N THR A 49 20.97 4.89 22.38
CA THR A 49 20.74 5.10 23.82
C THR A 49 19.50 5.92 24.11
N ASP A 50 19.15 6.84 23.22
CA ASP A 50 18.10 7.84 23.46
C ASP A 50 16.73 7.43 22.92
N VAL A 51 16.65 6.36 22.09
CA VAL A 51 15.39 5.80 21.63
C VAL A 51 15.03 4.56 22.45
N THR A 52 14.03 4.70 23.28
CA THR A 52 13.57 3.67 24.25
C THR A 52 12.14 3.18 23.98
N CYS A 53 11.39 3.91 23.16
CA CYS A 53 10.02 3.58 22.76
C CYS A 53 9.68 4.23 21.42
N PHE A 54 8.49 3.95 20.89
CA PHE A 54 8.02 4.51 19.61
C PHE A 54 7.90 6.05 19.64
N ASP A 55 7.47 6.63 20.75
CA ASP A 55 7.32 8.09 20.86
C ASP A 55 8.65 8.84 20.72
N ASP A 56 9.77 8.19 21.01
CA ASP A 56 11.09 8.77 20.83
C ASP A 56 11.47 8.99 19.37
N LEU A 57 10.75 8.39 18.42
CA LEU A 57 10.94 8.65 16.98
C LEU A 57 10.66 10.11 16.61
N LYS A 58 9.93 10.85 17.44
CA LYS A 58 9.73 12.31 17.28
C LYS A 58 11.03 13.12 17.42
N LYS A 59 12.10 12.53 17.97
CA LYS A 59 13.44 13.15 18.02
C LYS A 59 14.11 13.23 16.66
N PHE A 60 13.73 12.32 15.74
CA PHE A 60 14.22 12.36 14.37
C PHE A 60 13.57 13.49 13.59
N PRO A 61 14.29 14.14 12.66
CA PRO A 61 13.65 15.00 11.68
C PRO A 61 12.70 14.18 10.81
N LEU A 62 11.68 14.83 10.26
CA LEU A 62 10.83 14.20 9.26
C LEU A 62 11.68 13.70 8.09
N PHE A 63 11.42 12.48 7.68
CA PHE A 63 12.16 11.87 6.57
C PHE A 63 11.79 12.56 5.25
N GLU A 64 12.82 13.02 4.53
CA GLU A 64 12.68 13.63 3.22
C GLU A 64 12.81 12.56 2.13
N ASP A 65 11.69 12.22 1.50
CA ASP A 65 11.64 11.15 0.50
C ASP A 65 12.41 11.46 -0.80
N ASP A 66 12.83 12.70 -0.99
CA ASP A 66 13.75 13.09 -2.05
C ASP A 66 15.13 12.45 -1.90
N SER A 67 15.51 12.06 -0.69
CA SER A 67 16.71 11.26 -0.43
C SER A 67 16.71 9.91 -1.15
N LEU A 68 15.56 9.40 -1.56
CA LEU A 68 15.43 8.16 -2.33
C LEU A 68 15.62 8.36 -3.84
N ARG A 69 15.86 9.59 -4.31
CA ARG A 69 16.10 9.87 -5.72
C ARG A 69 17.57 9.69 -6.08
N GLY A 70 17.80 9.08 -7.23
CA GLY A 70 19.14 8.84 -7.76
C GLY A 70 19.93 7.75 -7.04
N GLY A 71 21.16 7.57 -7.48
CA GLY A 71 22.07 6.52 -6.99
C GLY A 71 23.20 7.05 -6.10
N PRO A 72 24.02 6.14 -5.57
CA PRO A 72 23.84 4.68 -5.65
C PRO A 72 22.76 4.17 -4.69
N VAL A 73 21.88 3.27 -5.16
CA VAL A 73 20.78 2.73 -4.34
C VAL A 73 21.27 1.86 -3.19
N GLN A 74 22.52 1.34 -3.28
CA GLN A 74 23.16 0.53 -2.24
C GLN A 74 23.33 1.25 -0.91
N ARG A 75 23.29 2.60 -0.89
CA ARG A 75 23.29 3.37 0.36
C ARG A 75 22.11 3.06 1.28
N TRP A 76 21.02 2.53 0.70
CA TRP A 76 19.82 2.11 1.42
C TRP A 76 19.82 0.64 1.83
N THR A 77 20.79 -0.16 1.35
CA THR A 77 20.89 -1.58 1.68
C THR A 77 21.56 -1.75 3.04
N PRO A 78 20.86 -2.28 4.06
CA PRO A 78 21.48 -2.59 5.34
C PRO A 78 22.64 -3.57 5.17
N LYS A 79 23.77 -3.31 5.83
CA LYS A 79 24.97 -4.17 5.75
C LYS A 79 24.66 -5.61 6.16
N GLY A 80 23.78 -5.79 7.17
CA GLY A 80 23.35 -7.12 7.60
C GLY A 80 22.51 -7.89 6.58
N LEU A 81 22.12 -7.25 5.47
CA LEU A 81 21.34 -7.85 4.37
C LEU A 81 22.06 -7.79 3.02
N ALA A 82 23.33 -7.37 2.99
CA ALA A 82 24.06 -7.11 1.74
C ALA A 82 24.21 -8.34 0.82
N ASP A 83 24.18 -9.55 1.39
CA ASP A 83 24.29 -10.81 0.64
C ASP A 83 22.93 -11.34 0.12
N LYS A 84 21.81 -10.70 0.49
CA LYS A 84 20.49 -11.12 0.01
C LYS A 84 20.23 -10.62 -1.41
N PRO A 85 19.58 -11.44 -2.25
CA PRO A 85 19.04 -10.98 -3.53
C PRO A 85 18.06 -9.84 -3.31
N ALA A 86 18.20 -8.76 -4.07
CA ALA A 86 17.38 -7.56 -3.90
C ALA A 86 16.69 -7.14 -5.21
N TYR A 87 15.55 -6.49 -5.05
CA TYR A 87 14.80 -5.82 -6.11
C TYR A 87 14.90 -4.30 -5.92
N VAL A 88 14.71 -3.56 -6.99
CA VAL A 88 14.51 -2.11 -6.92
C VAL A 88 13.10 -1.79 -7.34
N PHE A 89 12.34 -1.20 -6.42
CA PHE A 89 11.01 -0.67 -6.70
C PHE A 89 11.08 0.84 -6.88
N GLU A 90 10.37 1.33 -7.89
CA GLU A 90 10.38 2.75 -8.24
C GLU A 90 8.97 3.35 -8.20
N THR A 91 8.89 4.59 -7.76
CA THR A 91 7.66 5.40 -7.87
C THR A 91 7.40 5.83 -9.31
N GLY A 92 6.22 6.41 -9.56
CA GLY A 92 5.81 6.83 -10.91
C GLY A 92 6.72 7.83 -11.61
N GLY A 93 7.55 8.57 -10.87
CA GLY A 93 8.43 9.59 -11.46
C GLY A 93 7.69 10.78 -12.06
N THR A 94 6.46 11.07 -11.63
CA THR A 94 5.62 12.18 -12.15
C THR A 94 6.21 13.55 -11.89
N THR A 95 7.02 13.68 -10.84
CA THR A 95 7.66 14.92 -10.37
C THR A 95 9.17 14.98 -10.58
N GLY A 96 9.73 14.10 -11.41
CA GLY A 96 11.18 14.06 -11.69
C GLY A 96 11.74 12.64 -11.72
N THR A 97 13.02 12.48 -11.33
CA THR A 97 13.65 11.15 -11.20
C THR A 97 12.83 10.29 -10.23
N PRO A 98 12.45 9.07 -10.59
CA PRO A 98 11.74 8.18 -9.69
C PRO A 98 12.49 7.98 -8.37
N LYS A 99 11.75 7.86 -7.27
CA LYS A 99 12.31 7.39 -6.00
C LYS A 99 12.48 5.90 -6.08
N SER A 100 13.60 5.40 -5.57
CA SER A 100 13.96 3.98 -5.63
C SER A 100 14.06 3.42 -4.21
N ARG A 101 13.37 2.31 -3.96
CA ARG A 101 13.50 1.51 -2.73
C ARG A 101 14.15 0.17 -3.07
N VAL A 102 15.20 -0.19 -2.37
CA VAL A 102 15.77 -1.54 -2.38
C VAL A 102 14.90 -2.42 -1.49
N VAL A 103 14.52 -3.59 -1.97
CA VAL A 103 13.62 -4.51 -1.25
C VAL A 103 14.08 -5.95 -1.47
N MET A 104 14.04 -6.78 -0.44
CA MET A 104 14.33 -8.21 -0.51
C MET A 104 13.08 -9.05 -0.24
N ASP A 105 12.58 -9.01 1.01
CA ASP A 105 11.49 -9.85 1.49
C ASP A 105 10.28 -9.05 2.00
N ASP A 106 10.42 -7.75 2.32
CA ASP A 106 9.36 -6.93 2.90
C ASP A 106 8.03 -7.02 2.15
N PHE A 107 8.06 -6.98 0.80
CA PHE A 107 6.84 -7.05 0.01
C PHE A 107 6.15 -8.42 0.12
N ARG A 108 6.91 -9.49 0.37
CA ARG A 108 6.35 -10.83 0.59
C ARG A 108 5.67 -10.89 1.94
N ILE A 109 6.37 -10.48 3.00
CA ILE A 109 5.85 -10.48 4.37
C ILE A 109 4.57 -9.63 4.46
N ASP A 110 4.56 -8.44 3.86
CA ASP A 110 3.38 -7.58 3.84
C ASP A 110 2.16 -8.26 3.19
N TYR A 111 2.37 -9.01 2.10
CA TYR A 111 1.27 -9.67 1.41
C TYR A 111 0.91 -11.04 2.00
N GLU A 112 1.80 -11.68 2.72
CA GLU A 112 1.50 -12.84 3.57
C GLU A 112 0.58 -12.43 4.74
N LEU A 113 0.91 -11.35 5.45
CA LEU A 113 0.05 -10.77 6.48
C LEU A 113 -1.31 -10.33 5.92
N PHE A 114 -1.32 -9.70 4.75
CA PHE A 114 -2.56 -9.35 4.07
C PHE A 114 -3.39 -10.59 3.70
N SER A 115 -2.76 -11.68 3.27
CA SER A 115 -3.42 -12.94 2.95
C SER A 115 -4.28 -13.47 4.11
N GLU A 116 -3.84 -13.28 5.36
CA GLU A 116 -4.59 -13.70 6.55
C GLU A 116 -5.89 -12.91 6.75
N THR A 117 -6.03 -11.77 6.07
CA THR A 117 -7.24 -10.94 6.14
C THR A 117 -8.29 -11.32 5.10
N LEU A 118 -7.92 -12.10 4.10
CA LEU A 118 -8.77 -12.47 2.97
C LEU A 118 -9.60 -13.72 3.30
N PRO A 119 -10.94 -13.67 3.21
CA PRO A 119 -11.80 -14.82 3.48
C PRO A 119 -11.61 -15.91 2.40
N ASP A 120 -11.37 -17.15 2.83
CA ASP A 120 -11.10 -18.27 1.94
C ASP A 120 -12.28 -18.62 1.00
N GLU A 121 -13.51 -18.31 1.41
CA GLU A 121 -14.70 -18.50 0.57
C GLU A 121 -14.67 -17.63 -0.68
N MET A 122 -14.08 -16.44 -0.57
CA MET A 122 -14.01 -15.44 -1.65
C MET A 122 -12.65 -15.45 -2.35
N PHE A 123 -11.61 -15.85 -1.66
CA PHE A 123 -10.26 -16.01 -2.19
C PHE A 123 -9.77 -17.46 -1.97
N PRO A 124 -10.34 -18.44 -2.67
CA PRO A 124 -10.07 -19.85 -2.38
C PRO A 124 -8.59 -20.20 -2.54
N PRO A 125 -7.98 -20.93 -1.57
CA PRO A 125 -6.62 -21.43 -1.73
C PRO A 125 -6.47 -22.29 -3.00
N GLY A 126 -5.32 -22.17 -3.68
CA GLY A 126 -5.05 -22.87 -4.92
C GLY A 126 -5.66 -22.23 -6.18
N SER A 127 -6.44 -21.17 -6.04
CA SER A 127 -7.09 -20.49 -7.16
C SER A 127 -6.15 -19.60 -7.96
N ASN A 128 -6.45 -19.43 -9.25
CA ASN A 128 -5.71 -18.53 -10.13
C ASN A 128 -6.16 -17.07 -9.95
N TRP A 129 -5.23 -16.17 -10.16
CA TRP A 129 -5.36 -14.74 -9.97
C TRP A 129 -5.15 -13.96 -11.26
N LEU A 130 -5.87 -12.85 -11.41
CA LEU A 130 -5.61 -11.82 -12.42
C LEU A 130 -5.00 -10.58 -11.74
N MET A 131 -3.81 -10.17 -12.17
CA MET A 131 -3.21 -8.89 -11.79
C MET A 131 -3.51 -7.87 -12.90
N LEU A 132 -4.60 -7.10 -12.74
CA LEU A 132 -5.01 -6.02 -13.63
C LEU A 132 -4.54 -4.68 -13.05
N GLY A 133 -3.29 -4.36 -13.28
CA GLY A 133 -2.66 -3.17 -12.74
C GLY A 133 -1.26 -2.91 -13.28
N PRO A 134 -0.57 -1.88 -12.76
CA PRO A 134 0.75 -1.50 -13.23
C PRO A 134 1.78 -2.63 -13.16
N SER A 135 2.39 -2.94 -14.28
CA SER A 135 3.55 -3.83 -14.41
C SER A 135 4.89 -3.04 -14.33
N GLY A 136 6.01 -3.66 -14.62
CA GLY A 136 7.33 -3.03 -14.64
C GLY A 136 8.01 -2.96 -13.25
N PRO A 137 8.87 -1.95 -12.98
CA PRO A 137 9.66 -1.88 -11.76
C PRO A 137 8.84 -1.43 -10.55
N ARG A 138 7.63 -1.94 -10.41
CA ARG A 138 6.69 -1.59 -9.36
C ARG A 138 6.48 -2.76 -8.42
N ARG A 139 6.33 -2.42 -7.14
CA ARG A 139 6.07 -3.38 -6.07
C ARG A 139 4.84 -4.25 -6.36
N LEU A 140 3.76 -3.65 -6.88
CA LEU A 140 2.46 -4.31 -7.00
C LEU A 140 2.52 -5.62 -7.77
N ARG A 141 3.16 -5.66 -8.93
CA ARG A 141 3.22 -6.90 -9.72
C ARG A 141 3.82 -8.05 -8.92
N LEU A 142 5.04 -7.89 -8.40
CA LEU A 142 5.73 -8.96 -7.67
C LEU A 142 5.00 -9.34 -6.39
N ALA A 143 4.39 -8.37 -5.71
CA ALA A 143 3.63 -8.60 -4.49
C ALA A 143 2.34 -9.40 -4.75
N VAL A 144 1.60 -9.09 -5.82
CA VAL A 144 0.38 -9.83 -6.20
C VAL A 144 0.73 -11.23 -6.71
N GLU A 145 1.80 -11.37 -7.50
CA GLU A 145 2.30 -12.71 -7.89
C GLU A 145 2.67 -13.55 -6.66
N HIS A 146 3.37 -12.94 -5.70
CA HIS A 146 3.73 -13.62 -4.45
C HIS A 146 2.48 -14.02 -3.64
N LEU A 147 1.50 -13.13 -3.50
CA LEU A 147 0.24 -13.43 -2.82
C LEU A 147 -0.47 -14.64 -3.45
N ALA A 148 -0.58 -14.67 -4.78
CA ALA A 148 -1.18 -15.79 -5.48
C ALA A 148 -0.43 -17.10 -5.21
N GLN A 149 0.90 -17.08 -5.30
CA GLN A 149 1.77 -18.23 -5.03
C GLN A 149 1.70 -18.68 -3.57
N HIS A 150 1.71 -17.74 -2.63
CA HIS A 150 1.56 -18.03 -1.19
C HIS A 150 0.24 -18.74 -0.87
N ARG A 151 -0.83 -18.37 -1.59
CA ARG A 151 -2.13 -19.05 -1.50
C ARG A 151 -2.25 -20.30 -2.38
N GLY A 152 -1.16 -20.74 -3.01
CA GLY A 152 -1.08 -21.97 -3.79
C GLY A 152 -1.60 -21.85 -5.23
N GLY A 153 -1.83 -20.64 -5.73
CA GLY A 153 -2.34 -20.36 -7.08
C GLY A 153 -1.28 -19.79 -8.03
N ILE A 154 -1.72 -19.45 -9.22
CA ILE A 154 -0.92 -18.84 -10.29
C ILE A 154 -1.48 -17.43 -10.59
N CYS A 155 -0.60 -16.45 -10.79
CA CYS A 155 -0.98 -15.10 -11.16
C CYS A 155 -0.77 -14.85 -12.65
N PHE A 156 -1.83 -14.44 -13.35
CA PHE A 156 -1.80 -13.93 -14.71
C PHE A 156 -1.73 -12.42 -14.68
N CYS A 157 -0.74 -11.83 -15.32
CA CYS A 157 -0.51 -10.39 -15.28
C CYS A 157 -0.76 -9.77 -16.65
N VAL A 158 -1.32 -8.56 -16.66
CA VAL A 158 -1.38 -7.71 -17.86
C VAL A 158 -0.15 -6.81 -17.93
N ASP A 159 0.17 -6.32 -19.11
CA ASP A 159 1.21 -5.30 -19.30
C ASP A 159 0.57 -3.91 -19.29
N LEU A 160 0.89 -3.14 -18.23
CA LEU A 160 0.48 -1.75 -18.09
C LEU A 160 1.67 -0.89 -17.65
N ASP A 161 2.07 0.03 -18.54
CA ASP A 161 3.07 1.07 -18.24
C ASP A 161 2.40 2.42 -17.95
N PRO A 162 2.25 2.80 -16.67
CA PRO A 162 1.66 4.09 -16.30
C PRO A 162 2.48 5.30 -16.76
N ARG A 163 3.81 5.13 -16.92
CA ARG A 163 4.69 6.21 -17.39
C ARG A 163 4.36 6.57 -18.85
N TRP A 164 3.99 5.56 -19.63
CA TRP A 164 3.55 5.78 -21.00
C TRP A 164 2.22 6.55 -21.06
N VAL A 165 1.25 6.17 -20.24
CA VAL A 165 -0.04 6.88 -20.15
C VAL A 165 0.18 8.34 -19.74
N VAL A 166 0.96 8.61 -18.69
CA VAL A 166 1.31 9.99 -18.28
C VAL A 166 1.98 10.76 -19.42
N LYS A 167 2.88 10.13 -20.18
CA LYS A 167 3.56 10.75 -21.33
C LYS A 167 2.59 11.10 -22.46
N LEU A 168 1.61 10.24 -22.76
CA LEU A 168 0.57 10.50 -23.75
C LEU A 168 -0.28 11.69 -23.33
N LEU A 169 -0.79 11.71 -22.10
CA LEU A 169 -1.62 12.79 -21.57
C LEU A 169 -0.89 14.13 -21.54
N LYS A 170 0.37 14.16 -21.09
CA LYS A 170 1.20 15.38 -21.12
C LYS A 170 1.41 15.91 -22.54
N LYS A 171 1.31 15.08 -23.58
CA LYS A 171 1.38 15.47 -24.99
C LYS A 171 0.02 15.80 -25.61
N GLY A 172 -1.06 15.80 -24.83
CA GLY A 172 -2.42 16.02 -25.34
C GLY A 172 -2.97 14.87 -26.18
N LYS A 173 -2.35 13.67 -26.15
CA LYS A 173 -2.71 12.48 -26.91
C LYS A 173 -3.75 11.64 -26.16
N THR A 174 -4.94 12.22 -25.96
CA THR A 174 -6.00 11.61 -25.17
C THR A 174 -6.57 10.36 -25.81
N GLU A 175 -6.74 10.35 -27.14
CA GLU A 175 -7.30 9.18 -27.85
C GLU A 175 -6.32 8.02 -27.78
N GLU A 176 -5.02 8.25 -28.03
CA GLU A 176 -4.01 7.17 -27.89
C GLU A 176 -3.92 6.64 -26.44
N ALA A 177 -4.18 7.49 -25.44
CA ALA A 177 -4.24 7.02 -24.05
C ALA A 177 -5.48 6.14 -23.79
N LYS A 178 -6.63 6.46 -24.40
CA LYS A 178 -7.84 5.62 -24.35
C LYS A 178 -7.65 4.29 -25.08
N ASP A 179 -7.04 4.30 -26.27
CA ASP A 179 -6.72 3.08 -27.02
C ASP A 179 -5.81 2.16 -26.21
N TYR A 180 -4.81 2.73 -25.52
CA TYR A 180 -3.93 1.97 -24.67
C TYR A 180 -4.67 1.38 -23.44
N ALA A 181 -5.58 2.15 -22.82
CA ALA A 181 -6.41 1.65 -21.73
C ALA A 181 -7.33 0.50 -22.21
N ALA A 182 -7.93 0.64 -23.40
CA ALA A 182 -8.72 -0.43 -24.00
C ALA A 182 -7.89 -1.69 -24.24
N HIS A 183 -6.67 -1.55 -24.77
CA HIS A 183 -5.73 -2.67 -24.94
C HIS A 183 -5.39 -3.39 -23.63
N VAL A 184 -5.24 -2.66 -22.51
CA VAL A 184 -5.02 -3.28 -21.19
C VAL A 184 -6.22 -4.14 -20.78
N ILE A 185 -7.45 -3.67 -21.02
CA ILE A 185 -8.67 -4.45 -20.76
C ILE A 185 -8.77 -5.65 -21.70
N ASP A 186 -8.40 -5.51 -22.98
CA ASP A 186 -8.39 -6.62 -23.94
C ASP A 186 -7.42 -7.75 -23.50
N GLN A 187 -6.27 -7.42 -22.90
CA GLN A 187 -5.38 -8.42 -22.31
C GLN A 187 -6.08 -9.18 -21.16
N ALA A 188 -6.77 -8.46 -20.26
CA ALA A 188 -7.51 -9.10 -19.17
C ALA A 188 -8.64 -9.99 -19.70
N MET A 189 -9.40 -9.54 -20.68
CA MET A 189 -10.44 -10.34 -21.35
C MET A 189 -9.86 -11.61 -21.97
N THR A 190 -8.72 -11.50 -22.65
CA THR A 190 -8.02 -12.67 -23.24
C THR A 190 -7.68 -13.72 -22.17
N VAL A 191 -7.21 -13.29 -20.98
CA VAL A 191 -6.91 -14.21 -19.87
C VAL A 191 -8.19 -14.89 -19.36
N LEU A 192 -9.27 -14.13 -19.17
CA LEU A 192 -10.55 -14.66 -18.68
C LEU A 192 -11.18 -15.64 -19.66
N GLU A 193 -11.17 -15.32 -20.97
CA GLU A 193 -11.75 -16.13 -22.04
C GLU A 193 -10.93 -17.39 -22.37
N ALA A 194 -9.65 -17.41 -21.99
CA ALA A 194 -8.78 -18.57 -22.20
C ALA A 194 -9.10 -19.78 -21.32
N GLY A 195 -10.03 -19.65 -20.35
CA GLY A 195 -10.49 -20.77 -19.52
C GLY A 195 -9.53 -21.14 -18.37
N HIS A 196 -8.74 -20.20 -17.90
CA HIS A 196 -7.78 -20.43 -16.80
C HIS A 196 -8.40 -20.50 -15.40
N ASP A 197 -9.72 -20.49 -15.27
CA ASP A 197 -10.45 -20.54 -14.00
C ASP A 197 -9.96 -19.50 -12.98
N ILE A 198 -9.99 -18.23 -13.39
CA ILE A 198 -9.60 -17.12 -12.53
C ILE A 198 -10.67 -16.89 -11.45
N LYS A 199 -10.30 -16.97 -10.17
CA LYS A 199 -11.20 -16.71 -9.03
C LYS A 199 -10.90 -15.41 -8.32
N CYS A 200 -9.67 -14.96 -8.36
CA CYS A 200 -9.21 -13.82 -7.59
C CYS A 200 -8.61 -12.74 -8.50
N ALA A 201 -8.73 -11.48 -8.10
CA ALA A 201 -8.11 -10.40 -8.85
C ALA A 201 -7.54 -9.30 -7.95
N PHE A 202 -6.46 -8.67 -8.42
CA PHE A 202 -6.09 -7.32 -8.04
C PHE A 202 -6.46 -6.36 -9.15
N SER A 203 -6.99 -5.19 -8.80
CA SER A 203 -7.20 -4.09 -9.75
C SER A 203 -7.12 -2.71 -9.08
N THR A 204 -7.07 -1.66 -9.90
CA THR A 204 -7.42 -0.31 -9.45
C THR A 204 -8.92 -0.08 -9.66
N PRO A 205 -9.57 0.85 -8.95
CA PRO A 205 -11.00 1.13 -9.14
C PRO A 205 -11.39 1.38 -10.59
N LYS A 206 -10.65 2.21 -11.31
CA LYS A 206 -10.95 2.53 -12.72
C LYS A 206 -10.79 1.34 -13.68
N LEU A 207 -9.75 0.54 -13.50
CA LEU A 207 -9.54 -0.64 -14.34
C LEU A 207 -10.59 -1.73 -14.05
N LEU A 208 -10.98 -1.87 -12.78
CA LEU A 208 -12.06 -2.78 -12.41
C LEU A 208 -13.38 -2.37 -13.03
N GLU A 209 -13.72 -1.08 -12.96
CA GLU A 209 -14.92 -0.53 -13.59
C GLU A 209 -14.89 -0.78 -15.11
N ALA A 210 -13.77 -0.47 -15.79
CA ALA A 210 -13.63 -0.69 -17.22
C ALA A 210 -13.75 -2.17 -17.60
N LEU A 211 -13.17 -3.09 -16.82
CA LEU A 211 -13.30 -4.53 -17.04
C LEU A 211 -14.74 -4.99 -16.85
N ALA A 212 -15.40 -4.57 -15.78
CA ALA A 212 -16.78 -4.96 -15.49
C ALA A 212 -17.75 -4.45 -16.55
N LEU A 213 -17.62 -3.19 -17.00
CA LEU A 213 -18.41 -2.65 -18.09
C LEU A 213 -18.17 -3.42 -19.42
N ARG A 214 -16.93 -3.78 -19.73
CA ARG A 214 -16.62 -4.60 -20.92
C ARG A 214 -17.28 -5.98 -20.84
N LEU A 215 -17.31 -6.61 -19.68
CA LEU A 215 -18.01 -7.89 -19.47
C LEU A 215 -19.52 -7.72 -19.65
N ILE A 216 -20.12 -6.66 -19.11
CA ILE A 216 -21.54 -6.35 -19.26
C ILE A 216 -21.89 -6.11 -20.75
N ASP A 217 -21.10 -5.35 -21.47
CA ASP A 217 -21.29 -5.10 -22.90
C ASP A 217 -21.24 -6.40 -23.73
N ASN A 218 -20.45 -7.38 -23.28
CA ASN A 218 -20.38 -8.72 -23.87
C ASN A 218 -21.48 -9.68 -23.36
N GLY A 219 -22.44 -9.19 -22.55
CA GLY A 219 -23.56 -9.98 -22.02
C GLY A 219 -23.18 -10.90 -20.86
N SER A 220 -22.12 -10.59 -20.13
CA SER A 220 -21.61 -11.34 -18.98
C SER A 220 -21.40 -10.41 -17.76
N SER A 221 -20.88 -10.94 -16.67
CA SER A 221 -20.57 -10.22 -15.44
C SER A 221 -19.25 -10.68 -14.85
N VAL A 222 -18.70 -9.95 -13.90
CA VAL A 222 -17.48 -10.33 -13.16
C VAL A 222 -17.65 -11.70 -12.48
N LYS A 223 -18.83 -11.96 -11.91
CA LYS A 223 -19.18 -13.25 -11.31
C LYS A 223 -19.24 -14.38 -12.34
N GLU A 224 -19.90 -14.15 -13.47
CA GLU A 224 -20.00 -15.16 -14.54
C GLU A 224 -18.65 -15.44 -15.22
N ALA A 225 -17.73 -14.46 -15.22
CA ALA A 225 -16.34 -14.65 -15.58
C ALA A 225 -15.54 -15.49 -14.56
N GLY A 226 -16.17 -15.85 -13.42
CA GLY A 226 -15.61 -16.75 -12.42
C GLY A 226 -14.95 -16.07 -11.23
N ILE A 227 -14.82 -14.75 -11.20
CA ILE A 227 -14.15 -14.01 -10.14
C ILE A 227 -15.05 -13.89 -8.91
N THR A 228 -14.55 -14.30 -7.75
CA THR A 228 -15.24 -14.25 -6.46
C THR A 228 -14.65 -13.23 -5.49
N GLY A 229 -13.34 -12.98 -5.58
CA GLY A 229 -12.65 -12.06 -4.67
C GLY A 229 -11.76 -11.07 -5.40
N ILE A 230 -11.88 -9.80 -5.04
CA ILE A 230 -11.10 -8.69 -5.60
C ILE A 230 -10.52 -7.87 -4.46
N PHE A 231 -9.24 -7.50 -4.54
CA PHE A 231 -8.75 -6.41 -3.76
C PHE A 231 -8.27 -5.25 -4.64
N CYS A 232 -8.51 -4.04 -4.17
CA CYS A 232 -8.23 -2.82 -4.91
C CYS A 232 -7.24 -1.93 -4.18
N GLY A 233 -6.37 -1.27 -4.95
CA GLY A 233 -5.42 -0.31 -4.42
C GLY A 233 -4.75 0.51 -5.52
N GLY A 234 -3.82 1.37 -5.12
CA GLY A 234 -2.97 2.13 -6.05
C GLY A 234 -3.58 3.43 -6.59
N THR A 235 -4.86 3.68 -6.40
CA THR A 235 -5.55 4.94 -6.71
C THR A 235 -6.61 5.25 -5.67
N GLU A 236 -7.21 6.44 -5.74
CA GLU A 236 -8.28 6.85 -4.83
C GLU A 236 -9.45 5.86 -4.84
N PHE A 237 -9.92 5.54 -3.64
CA PHE A 237 -11.02 4.62 -3.40
C PHE A 237 -12.03 5.32 -2.50
N THR A 238 -13.11 5.86 -3.09
CA THR A 238 -14.09 6.66 -2.34
C THR A 238 -15.26 5.81 -1.83
N PRO A 239 -15.93 6.22 -0.74
CA PRO A 239 -17.15 5.56 -0.27
C PRO A 239 -18.24 5.45 -1.35
N GLN A 240 -18.41 6.50 -2.17
CA GLN A 240 -19.38 6.51 -3.27
C GLN A 240 -19.05 5.46 -4.33
N TRP A 241 -17.77 5.38 -4.75
CA TRP A 241 -17.34 4.36 -5.70
C TRP A 241 -17.45 2.96 -5.09
N TYR A 242 -17.12 2.80 -3.80
CA TYR A 242 -17.23 1.51 -3.11
C TYR A 242 -18.68 1.01 -3.07
N ARG A 243 -19.62 1.91 -2.77
CA ARG A 243 -21.04 1.61 -2.82
C ARG A 243 -21.49 1.19 -4.22
N PHE A 244 -21.18 2.00 -5.23
CA PHE A 244 -21.49 1.69 -6.63
C PHE A 244 -20.90 0.33 -7.07
N ALA A 245 -19.63 0.08 -6.74
CA ALA A 245 -18.99 -1.18 -7.09
C ALA A 245 -19.69 -2.39 -6.47
N ARG A 246 -20.07 -2.29 -5.18
CA ARG A 246 -20.73 -3.42 -4.48
C ARG A 246 -22.19 -3.62 -4.89
N GLU A 247 -22.94 -2.54 -5.03
CA GLU A 247 -24.39 -2.64 -5.24
C GLU A 247 -24.76 -2.82 -6.72
N GLU A 248 -24.03 -2.22 -7.63
CA GLU A 248 -24.43 -2.13 -9.04
C GLU A 248 -23.45 -2.85 -9.99
N LEU A 249 -22.13 -2.74 -9.75
CA LEU A 249 -21.12 -3.21 -10.70
C LEU A 249 -20.78 -4.70 -10.53
N LEU A 250 -20.60 -5.16 -9.29
CA LEU A 250 -20.14 -6.51 -8.95
C LEU A 250 -21.24 -7.41 -8.44
N GLY A 251 -22.22 -6.83 -7.76
CA GLY A 251 -23.26 -7.56 -7.07
C GLY A 251 -22.80 -8.24 -5.76
N PRO A 252 -23.74 -8.89 -5.04
CA PRO A 252 -23.49 -9.38 -3.68
C PRO A 252 -22.57 -10.59 -3.59
N ASP A 253 -22.36 -11.28 -4.69
CA ASP A 253 -21.60 -12.54 -4.74
C ASP A 253 -20.10 -12.34 -5.05
N VAL A 254 -19.67 -11.12 -5.28
CA VAL A 254 -18.25 -10.78 -5.49
C VAL A 254 -17.75 -9.91 -4.33
N TYR A 255 -16.78 -10.42 -3.61
CA TYR A 255 -16.16 -9.71 -2.51
C TYR A 255 -15.15 -8.68 -3.04
N ILE A 256 -15.19 -7.48 -2.49
CA ILE A 256 -14.20 -6.45 -2.79
C ILE A 256 -13.68 -5.84 -1.49
N THR A 257 -12.35 -5.72 -1.38
CA THR A 257 -11.69 -5.07 -0.25
C THR A 257 -10.69 -4.01 -0.72
N PRO A 258 -10.73 -2.81 -0.14
CA PRO A 258 -9.76 -1.77 -0.43
C PRO A 258 -8.45 -1.99 0.31
N THR A 259 -7.35 -1.47 -0.24
CA THR A 259 -6.04 -1.37 0.42
C THR A 259 -5.47 0.02 0.23
N TYR A 260 -4.73 0.50 1.23
CA TYR A 260 -3.99 1.75 1.16
C TYR A 260 -2.50 1.50 1.35
N GLY A 261 -1.69 2.13 0.54
CA GLY A 261 -0.25 1.98 0.70
C GLY A 261 0.56 2.63 -0.39
N ASN A 262 1.83 2.68 -0.15
CA ASN A 262 2.81 3.23 -1.07
C ASN A 262 4.12 2.42 -1.05
N THR A 263 5.10 2.86 -1.83
CA THR A 263 6.39 2.18 -1.94
C THR A 263 7.19 2.22 -0.62
N LEU A 264 6.94 3.21 0.26
CA LEU A 264 7.68 3.38 1.52
C LEU A 264 7.08 2.55 2.65
N MET A 265 5.80 2.73 2.94
CA MET A 265 5.13 2.06 4.06
C MET A 265 4.85 0.58 3.78
N GLY A 266 4.49 0.25 2.55
CA GLY A 266 3.97 -1.07 2.24
C GLY A 266 2.46 -1.09 2.05
N LEU A 267 1.73 -1.92 2.77
CA LEU A 267 0.30 -2.16 2.59
C LEU A 267 -0.44 -2.04 3.93
N ALA A 268 -1.39 -1.09 4.02
CA ALA A 268 -2.40 -1.05 5.07
C ALA A 268 -3.67 -1.77 4.60
N CYS A 269 -4.23 -2.59 5.49
CA CYS A 269 -5.41 -3.39 5.23
C CYS A 269 -6.68 -2.59 5.49
N GLY A 270 -7.71 -2.80 4.68
CA GLY A 270 -9.04 -2.25 4.94
C GLY A 270 -9.70 -2.91 6.16
N LYS A 271 -10.48 -2.13 6.92
CA LYS A 271 -11.44 -2.68 7.87
C LYS A 271 -12.40 -3.62 7.10
N PRO A 272 -12.76 -4.78 7.64
CA PRO A 272 -13.82 -5.59 7.05
C PRO A 272 -15.09 -4.78 6.83
N PHE A 273 -15.76 -4.99 5.70
CA PHE A 273 -16.99 -4.26 5.40
C PHE A 273 -18.08 -4.53 6.45
N ASP A 274 -18.61 -3.46 6.99
CA ASP A 274 -19.79 -3.46 7.86
C ASP A 274 -20.84 -2.50 7.26
N PRO A 275 -22.07 -2.95 7.00
CA PRO A 275 -23.15 -2.08 6.53
C PRO A 275 -23.43 -0.87 7.43
N ALA A 276 -23.13 -0.97 8.73
CA ALA A 276 -23.29 0.13 9.69
C ALA A 276 -22.32 1.30 9.46
N ASP A 277 -21.22 1.07 8.75
CA ASP A 277 -20.22 2.12 8.46
C ASP A 277 -20.63 3.02 7.28
N ASP A 278 -21.79 2.80 6.64
CA ASP A 278 -22.24 3.54 5.45
C ASP A 278 -21.15 3.67 4.36
N TYR A 279 -20.48 2.55 4.07
CA TYR A 279 -19.35 2.46 3.11
C TYR A 279 -18.11 3.27 3.48
N LYS A 280 -17.99 3.80 4.70
CA LYS A 280 -16.75 4.41 5.18
C LYS A 280 -15.61 3.40 5.09
N ILE A 281 -14.47 3.86 4.57
CA ILE A 281 -13.30 3.03 4.36
C ILE A 281 -12.25 3.41 5.39
N THR A 282 -11.90 2.47 6.24
CA THR A 282 -10.85 2.64 7.26
C THR A 282 -9.70 1.71 6.96
N TYR A 283 -8.48 2.19 7.09
CA TYR A 283 -7.25 1.45 6.87
C TYR A 283 -6.43 1.35 8.15
N TYR A 284 -5.81 0.18 8.36
CA TYR A 284 -4.92 -0.11 9.47
C TYR A 284 -3.57 -0.59 8.95
N ALA A 285 -2.50 0.09 9.33
CA ALA A 285 -1.15 -0.33 8.97
C ALA A 285 -0.75 -1.62 9.70
N PRO A 286 0.13 -2.45 9.13
CA PRO A 286 0.55 -3.72 9.73
C PRO A 286 1.56 -3.50 10.85
N GLN A 287 1.12 -3.03 12.02
CA GLN A 287 1.98 -2.91 13.20
C GLN A 287 2.55 -4.28 13.60
N PRO A 288 3.80 -4.30 14.11
CA PRO A 288 4.70 -3.17 14.39
C PRO A 288 5.58 -2.74 13.20
N ARG A 289 5.46 -3.38 12.03
CA ARG A 289 6.31 -3.16 10.84
C ARG A 289 6.08 -1.79 10.17
N ALA A 290 4.85 -1.31 10.22
CA ALA A 290 4.48 0.02 9.74
C ALA A 290 3.44 0.64 10.67
N VAL A 291 3.46 1.96 10.78
CA VAL A 291 2.49 2.74 11.57
C VAL A 291 1.96 3.87 10.71
N VAL A 292 0.66 4.16 10.87
CA VAL A 292 0.00 5.34 10.32
C VAL A 292 -0.51 6.17 11.48
N GLU A 293 -0.15 7.45 11.51
CA GLU A 293 -0.72 8.45 12.40
C GLU A 293 -1.42 9.53 11.59
N VAL A 294 -2.44 10.14 12.17
CA VAL A 294 -3.04 11.37 11.67
C VAL A 294 -2.60 12.50 12.61
N VAL A 295 -1.80 13.42 12.09
CA VAL A 295 -1.19 14.49 12.89
C VAL A 295 -1.75 15.86 12.53
N ASP A 296 -1.66 16.80 13.47
CA ASP A 296 -2.11 18.17 13.26
C ASP A 296 -1.47 18.80 12.01
N PHE A 297 -2.19 19.74 11.38
CA PHE A 297 -1.74 20.37 10.13
C PHE A 297 -0.53 21.28 10.32
N ASP A 298 -0.36 21.87 11.49
CA ASP A 298 0.68 22.86 11.81
C ASP A 298 1.76 22.25 12.70
N ASP A 299 1.39 21.37 13.68
CA ASP A 299 2.31 20.66 14.55
C ASP A 299 2.30 19.15 14.28
N HIS A 300 3.15 18.71 13.39
CA HIS A 300 3.27 17.31 12.99
C HIS A 300 3.80 16.35 14.08
N THR A 301 4.05 16.86 15.29
CA THR A 301 4.38 16.04 16.45
C THR A 301 3.15 15.65 17.27
N GLN A 302 2.01 16.33 17.04
CA GLN A 302 0.75 16.10 17.74
C GLN A 302 -0.18 15.22 16.90
N VAL A 303 -0.56 14.08 17.46
CA VAL A 303 -1.61 13.22 16.89
C VAL A 303 -2.96 13.86 17.22
N VAL A 304 -3.84 13.97 16.22
CA VAL A 304 -5.19 14.53 16.42
C VAL A 304 -6.06 13.59 17.25
N GLU A 305 -7.13 14.13 17.87
CA GLU A 305 -8.10 13.28 18.59
C GLU A 305 -8.83 12.33 17.62
N PRO A 306 -9.35 11.18 18.09
CA PRO A 306 -10.17 10.28 17.29
C PRO A 306 -11.31 11.03 16.58
N GLY A 307 -11.52 10.76 15.28
CA GLY A 307 -12.44 11.50 14.42
C GLY A 307 -11.91 12.86 13.95
N GLY A 308 -10.74 13.30 14.43
CA GLY A 308 -10.08 14.52 13.95
C GLY A 308 -9.42 14.32 12.60
N THR A 309 -9.41 15.37 11.77
CA THR A 309 -8.75 15.41 10.45
C THR A 309 -7.35 16.03 10.58
N GLY A 310 -6.39 15.45 9.87
CA GLY A 310 -5.01 15.93 9.87
C GLY A 310 -4.19 15.38 8.70
N ARG A 311 -2.89 15.59 8.75
CA ARG A 311 -1.93 15.04 7.79
C ARG A 311 -1.64 13.57 8.09
N VAL A 312 -1.59 12.75 7.05
CA VAL A 312 -1.16 11.36 7.19
C VAL A 312 0.34 11.30 7.37
N LYS A 313 0.79 10.67 8.46
CA LYS A 313 2.20 10.45 8.79
C LYS A 313 2.47 8.96 8.88
N LEU A 314 3.48 8.51 8.15
CA LEU A 314 3.84 7.11 8.01
C LEU A 314 5.17 6.81 8.69
N TYR A 315 5.29 5.59 9.21
CA TYR A 315 6.53 5.03 9.72
C TYR A 315 6.75 3.66 9.07
N THR A 316 8.01 3.35 8.77
CA THR A 316 8.40 2.03 8.28
C THR A 316 9.53 1.51 9.15
N LEU A 317 9.27 0.41 9.83
CA LEU A 317 10.12 -0.16 10.86
C LEU A 317 10.41 -1.63 10.50
N THR A 318 11.22 -1.83 9.45
CA THR A 318 11.59 -3.17 8.98
C THR A 318 13.11 -3.33 8.94
N ASP A 319 13.58 -4.57 8.88
CA ASP A 319 15.01 -4.83 8.73
C ASP A 319 15.58 -4.23 7.42
N GLU A 320 14.73 -4.03 6.40
CA GLU A 320 15.14 -3.53 5.08
C GLU A 320 15.07 -2.01 4.96
N LEU A 321 14.14 -1.36 5.68
CA LEU A 321 13.93 0.08 5.60
C LEU A 321 13.50 0.64 6.94
N PHE A 322 14.14 1.73 7.36
CA PHE A 322 13.80 2.50 8.53
C PHE A 322 13.38 3.91 8.13
N ILE A 323 12.14 4.28 8.42
CA ILE A 323 11.56 5.61 8.21
C ILE A 323 10.96 6.06 9.54
N PRO A 324 11.62 6.93 10.30
CA PRO A 324 11.18 7.34 11.64
C PRO A 324 10.07 8.39 11.65
N GLY A 325 9.45 8.65 10.53
CA GLY A 325 8.33 9.57 10.34
C GLY A 325 8.42 10.29 9.00
N PHE A 326 7.41 10.12 8.15
CA PHE A 326 7.28 10.71 6.84
C PHE A 326 5.89 11.29 6.66
N LEU A 327 5.77 12.56 6.27
CA LEU A 327 4.49 13.16 5.93
C LEU A 327 4.08 12.78 4.51
N GLU A 328 3.04 11.95 4.41
CA GLU A 328 2.45 11.63 3.11
C GLU A 328 1.77 12.87 2.51
N ARG A 329 1.48 12.82 1.22
CA ARG A 329 0.76 13.90 0.52
C ARG A 329 -0.74 13.89 0.76
N ASP A 330 -1.18 12.98 1.61
CA ASP A 330 -2.58 12.79 1.95
C ASP A 330 -2.94 13.45 3.30
N GLU A 331 -4.21 13.76 3.44
CA GLU A 331 -4.90 14.04 4.70
C GLU A 331 -5.91 12.92 4.95
N GLY A 332 -6.33 12.75 6.19
CA GLY A 332 -7.30 11.74 6.57
C GLY A 332 -7.89 12.01 7.95
N GLU A 333 -8.79 11.14 8.40
CA GLU A 333 -9.39 11.16 9.73
C GLU A 333 -8.78 10.06 10.58
N ARG A 334 -8.44 10.35 11.85
CA ARG A 334 -7.98 9.34 12.80
C ARG A 334 -9.11 8.43 13.22
N GLU A 335 -8.90 7.13 13.11
CA GLU A 335 -9.85 6.12 13.56
C GLU A 335 -9.34 5.40 14.81
N GLU A 336 -10.28 5.03 15.68
CA GLU A 336 -9.99 4.27 16.89
C GLU A 336 -9.53 2.84 16.58
N PRO A 337 -8.84 2.18 17.53
CA PRO A 337 -8.51 0.76 17.42
C PRO A 337 -9.74 -0.12 17.18
N HIS A 338 -9.55 -1.19 16.42
CA HIS A 338 -10.58 -2.18 16.09
C HIS A 338 -10.18 -3.56 16.64
N GLU A 339 -11.14 -4.42 16.93
CA GLU A 339 -10.87 -5.77 17.47
C GLU A 339 -9.85 -6.58 16.65
N LYS A 340 -9.86 -6.42 15.33
CA LYS A 340 -8.91 -7.07 14.41
C LYS A 340 -7.57 -6.31 14.34
N TYR A 341 -7.56 -5.03 14.66
CA TYR A 341 -6.41 -4.13 14.57
C TYR A 341 -6.36 -3.26 15.83
N PRO A 342 -5.73 -3.75 16.92
CA PRO A 342 -5.74 -3.06 18.21
C PRO A 342 -4.79 -1.84 18.25
N TRP A 343 -4.86 -1.00 17.22
CA TRP A 343 -4.14 0.26 17.07
C TRP A 343 -4.93 1.23 16.20
N ASP A 344 -4.51 2.48 16.17
CA ASP A 344 -5.20 3.52 15.40
C ASP A 344 -5.18 3.25 13.91
N GLY A 345 -6.28 3.62 13.25
CA GLY A 345 -6.43 3.57 11.81
C GLY A 345 -6.55 4.97 11.19
N VAL A 346 -6.74 4.98 9.88
CA VAL A 346 -7.03 6.19 9.11
C VAL A 346 -8.18 5.95 8.14
N SER A 347 -9.13 6.90 8.09
CA SER A 347 -10.21 6.90 7.10
C SER A 347 -10.25 8.19 6.29
N SER A 348 -11.18 8.28 5.35
CA SER A 348 -11.39 9.48 4.52
C SER A 348 -10.10 9.99 3.86
N VAL A 349 -9.19 9.06 3.50
CA VAL A 349 -7.89 9.39 2.93
C VAL A 349 -8.07 10.03 1.56
N ARG A 350 -7.51 11.22 1.40
CA ARG A 350 -7.57 12.00 0.15
C ARG A 350 -6.33 12.89 0.00
N PRO A 351 -6.00 13.32 -1.22
CA PRO A 351 -4.88 14.24 -1.43
C PRO A 351 -5.06 15.54 -0.62
N PHE A 352 -4.04 15.89 0.17
CA PHE A 352 -4.02 17.16 0.89
C PHE A 352 -4.11 18.31 -0.12
N HIS A 353 -4.94 19.32 0.15
CA HIS A 353 -5.35 20.36 -0.80
C HIS A 353 -4.19 21.09 -1.50
N VAL A 354 -3.04 21.24 -0.84
CA VAL A 354 -1.83 21.84 -1.42
C VAL A 354 -1.29 20.99 -2.58
N PHE A 355 -1.45 19.68 -2.51
CA PHE A 355 -0.96 18.74 -3.51
C PHE A 355 -2.03 18.31 -4.50
N ALA A 356 -3.32 18.61 -4.27
CA ALA A 356 -4.44 18.15 -5.10
C ALA A 356 -4.29 18.52 -6.58
N LYS A 357 -3.67 19.67 -6.89
CA LYS A 357 -3.41 20.12 -8.27
C LYS A 357 -2.19 19.44 -8.93
N THR A 358 -1.29 18.88 -8.14
CA THR A 358 -0.04 18.24 -8.62
C THR A 358 -0.11 16.72 -8.59
N THR A 359 -1.06 16.18 -7.86
CA THR A 359 -1.30 14.74 -7.80
C THR A 359 -2.04 14.31 -9.06
N THR A 360 -1.41 13.53 -9.92
CA THR A 360 -2.10 12.92 -11.06
C THR A 360 -2.95 11.78 -10.50
N VAL A 361 -4.20 12.10 -10.14
CA VAL A 361 -5.16 11.11 -9.63
C VAL A 361 -5.46 10.12 -10.74
N GLY A 362 -5.14 8.86 -10.46
CA GLY A 362 -5.57 7.70 -11.22
C GLY A 362 -5.53 7.84 -12.75
N VAL A 363 -4.36 7.65 -13.33
CA VAL A 363 -4.18 7.69 -14.80
C VAL A 363 -4.54 6.34 -15.43
N TYR A 364 -4.86 5.35 -14.62
CA TYR A 364 -5.14 3.96 -15.01
C TYR A 364 -6.06 3.29 -14.00
#